data_029506592027e432579fb0fb9f6d3932
#
_entry.id   029506592027e432579fb0fb9f6d3932
#
_cell.length_a   1.000
_cell.length_b   1.000
_cell.length_c   1.000
_cell.angle_alpha   90.00
_cell.angle_beta   90.00
_cell.angle_gamma   90.00
#
_symmetry.space_group_name_H-M   'P 1'
#
loop_
_entity.id
_entity.type
_entity.pdbx_description
1 polymer ?
#
loop_
_entity_poly.entity_id
_entity_poly.type
_entity_poly.pdbx_seq_one_letter_code
_entity_poly.pdbx_strand_id
1 'polypeptide(L)'
;MDDYIANLNQEELFPDLLKFARQNKVPIINRDSLNLIKTYLYLFSSPKILEIGTAIGYSALHFALANPTAQIDTLERDAKMIEIAQSNFQKYDGNHQINLIPVDALEWDGWEKDRYQIIFIDGAKAQYQKFFAKYQEALEPGGLIITDNIGFHNLVG
;
A
#
# COMPACT_ATOMS: atom_id res chain seq x y z
N MET A 1 -30.06 -0.19 2.22
CA MET A 1 -28.81 -0.37 1.45
C MET A 1 -28.07 0.96 1.27
N ASP A 2 -28.78 2.04 1.00
CA ASP A 2 -28.16 3.37 0.82
C ASP A 2 -27.52 3.93 2.09
N ASP A 3 -28.09 3.65 3.27
CA ASP A 3 -27.52 4.08 4.56
C ASP A 3 -26.24 3.32 4.94
N TYR A 4 -26.09 2.09 4.50
CA TYR A 4 -24.89 1.29 4.73
C TYR A 4 -23.72 1.81 3.87
N ILE A 5 -23.99 2.15 2.63
CA ILE A 5 -22.98 2.73 1.71
C ILE A 5 -22.61 4.16 2.15
N ALA A 6 -23.57 4.94 2.63
CA ALA A 6 -23.33 6.27 3.17
C ALA A 6 -22.47 6.24 4.45
N ASN A 7 -22.67 5.25 5.32
CA ASN A 7 -21.87 5.09 6.53
C ASN A 7 -20.45 4.58 6.25
N LEU A 8 -20.25 3.77 5.20
CA LEU A 8 -18.92 3.37 4.76
C LEU A 8 -18.08 4.55 4.23
N ASN A 9 -18.75 5.64 3.81
CA ASN A 9 -18.09 6.84 3.32
C ASN A 9 -17.81 7.89 4.39
N GLN A 10 -18.28 7.73 5.63
CA GLN A 10 -18.22 8.76 6.66
C GLN A 10 -17.25 8.48 7.82
N GLU A 11 -16.85 7.25 8.06
CA GLU A 11 -15.85 6.95 9.07
C GLU A 11 -14.45 6.95 8.43
N GLU A 12 -13.72 8.03 8.63
CA GLU A 12 -12.30 8.06 8.32
C GLU A 12 -11.58 7.12 9.30
N LEU A 13 -11.07 5.99 8.79
CA LEU A 13 -10.21 5.11 9.56
C LEU A 13 -8.86 5.79 9.78
N PHE A 14 -8.31 5.60 10.97
CA PHE A 14 -7.01 6.16 11.34
C PHE A 14 -6.95 7.70 11.24
N PRO A 15 -7.83 8.44 11.92
CA PRO A 15 -7.86 9.89 11.82
C PRO A 15 -6.57 10.55 12.32
N ASP A 16 -5.87 9.94 13.26
CA ASP A 16 -4.57 10.39 13.76
C ASP A 16 -3.48 10.33 12.68
N LEU A 17 -3.47 9.28 11.85
CA LEU A 17 -2.55 9.16 10.73
C LEU A 17 -2.84 10.22 9.65
N LEU A 18 -4.11 10.44 9.34
CA LEU A 18 -4.52 11.48 8.39
C LEU A 18 -4.11 12.88 8.86
N LYS A 19 -4.31 13.17 10.13
CA LYS A 19 -3.90 14.44 10.73
C LYS A 19 -2.39 14.63 10.65
N PHE A 20 -1.62 13.61 11.01
CA PHE A 20 -0.16 13.62 10.89
C PHE A 20 0.28 13.88 9.45
N ALA A 21 -0.30 13.19 8.49
CA ALA A 21 0.03 13.34 7.07
C ALA A 21 -0.23 14.76 6.58
N ARG A 22 -1.36 15.36 6.95
CA ARG A 22 -1.69 16.76 6.60
C ARG A 22 -0.72 17.75 7.24
N GLN A 23 -0.39 17.58 8.51
CA GLN A 23 0.51 18.47 9.25
C GLN A 23 1.95 18.41 8.75
N ASN A 24 2.40 17.24 8.31
CA ASN A 24 3.77 16.99 7.88
C ASN A 24 3.93 16.90 6.36
N LYS A 25 2.88 17.18 5.61
CA LYS A 25 2.85 17.13 4.14
C LYS A 25 3.32 15.78 3.59
N VAL A 26 2.93 14.70 4.25
CA VAL A 26 3.19 13.34 3.77
C VAL A 26 2.09 12.95 2.78
N PRO A 27 2.45 12.62 1.52
CA PRO A 27 1.47 12.12 0.57
C PRO A 27 0.86 10.80 1.06
N ILE A 28 -0.45 10.67 0.90
CA ILE A 28 -1.18 9.43 1.17
C ILE A 28 -1.86 8.94 -0.09
N ILE A 29 -2.15 7.65 -0.12
CA ILE A 29 -2.82 6.99 -1.23
C ILE A 29 -4.11 7.72 -1.64
N ASN A 30 -4.34 7.83 -2.94
CA ASN A 30 -5.58 8.35 -3.48
C ASN A 30 -6.76 7.45 -3.04
N ARG A 31 -7.90 8.06 -2.70
CA ARG A 31 -9.08 7.35 -2.22
C ARG A 31 -9.61 6.33 -3.23
N ASP A 32 -9.59 6.65 -4.51
CA ASP A 32 -10.06 5.73 -5.57
C ASP A 32 -9.14 4.51 -5.69
N SER A 33 -7.82 4.72 -5.64
CA SER A 33 -6.83 3.64 -5.63
C SER A 33 -7.01 2.75 -4.40
N LEU A 34 -7.20 3.35 -3.24
CA LEU A 34 -7.42 2.62 -1.99
C LEU A 34 -8.68 1.76 -2.07
N ASN A 35 -9.79 2.32 -2.52
CA ASN A 35 -11.06 1.60 -2.64
C ASN A 35 -10.96 0.46 -3.65
N LEU A 36 -10.27 0.67 -4.77
CA LEU A 36 -10.04 -0.36 -5.78
C LEU A 36 -9.27 -1.55 -5.19
N ILE A 37 -8.18 -1.28 -4.48
CA ILE A 37 -7.37 -2.33 -3.86
C ILE A 37 -8.17 -3.06 -2.78
N LYS A 38 -8.90 -2.35 -1.94
CA LYS A 38 -9.75 -2.95 -0.90
C LYS A 38 -10.82 -3.87 -1.49
N THR A 39 -11.45 -3.46 -2.58
CA THR A 39 -12.42 -4.28 -3.31
C THR A 39 -11.77 -5.54 -3.86
N TYR A 40 -10.58 -5.41 -4.43
CA TYR A 40 -9.83 -6.56 -4.95
C TYR A 40 -9.43 -7.54 -3.85
N LEU A 41 -8.95 -7.03 -2.72
CA LEU A 41 -8.56 -7.84 -1.57
C LEU A 41 -9.71 -8.65 -1.00
N TYR A 42 -10.90 -8.09 -1.04
CA TYR A 42 -12.10 -8.77 -0.56
C TYR A 42 -12.42 -10.04 -1.35
N LEU A 43 -12.00 -10.10 -2.62
CA LEU A 43 -12.28 -11.23 -3.51
C LEU A 43 -11.30 -12.39 -3.36
N PHE A 44 -10.17 -12.20 -2.70
CA PHE A 44 -9.14 -13.24 -2.53
C PHE A 44 -9.20 -13.90 -1.17
N SER A 45 -8.83 -15.19 -1.16
CA SER A 45 -8.55 -15.94 0.06
C SER A 45 -7.05 -15.83 0.38
N SER A 46 -6.72 -15.24 1.52
CA SER A 46 -5.34 -15.09 1.97
C SER A 46 -4.39 -14.42 0.97
N PRO A 47 -4.73 -13.25 0.42
CA PRO A 47 -3.91 -12.58 -0.57
C PRO A 47 -2.60 -12.09 0.02
N LYS A 48 -1.56 -12.07 -0.82
CA LYS A 48 -0.25 -11.49 -0.50
C LYS A 48 -0.07 -10.23 -1.33
N ILE A 49 0.31 -9.14 -0.66
CA ILE A 49 0.48 -7.83 -1.25
C ILE A 49 1.93 -7.39 -1.06
N LEU A 50 2.51 -6.85 -2.10
CA LEU A 50 3.74 -6.09 -2.02
C LEU A 50 3.41 -4.61 -2.17
N GLU A 51 3.79 -3.81 -1.19
CA GLU A 51 3.72 -2.36 -1.25
C GLU A 51 5.11 -1.76 -1.35
N ILE A 52 5.33 -0.93 -2.35
CA ILE A 52 6.57 -0.16 -2.51
C ILE A 52 6.30 1.28 -2.10
N GLY A 53 6.86 1.67 -0.95
CA GLY A 53 6.63 2.96 -0.33
C GLY A 53 5.63 2.88 0.83
N THR A 54 6.13 2.52 2.02
CA THR A 54 5.31 2.41 3.24
C THR A 54 4.81 3.76 3.74
N ALA A 55 5.64 4.79 3.62
CA ALA A 55 5.45 6.08 4.26
C ALA A 55 5.11 5.90 5.76
N ILE A 56 3.99 6.43 6.23
CA ILE A 56 3.57 6.31 7.64
C ILE A 56 2.75 5.04 7.92
N GLY A 57 2.52 4.19 6.93
CA GLY A 57 1.79 2.93 7.09
C GLY A 57 0.29 3.00 6.90
N TYR A 58 -0.23 4.12 6.43
CA TYR A 58 -1.67 4.34 6.27
C TYR A 58 -2.32 3.34 5.30
N SER A 59 -1.78 3.18 4.10
CA SER A 59 -2.31 2.23 3.10
C SER A 59 -2.19 0.79 3.55
N ALA A 60 -1.05 0.38 4.09
CA ALA A 60 -0.84 -0.99 4.60
C ALA A 60 -1.85 -1.36 5.69
N LEU A 61 -2.15 -0.46 6.60
CA LEU A 61 -3.16 -0.66 7.64
C LEU A 61 -4.57 -0.82 7.05
N HIS A 62 -4.91 -0.04 6.04
CA HIS A 62 -6.17 -0.22 5.33
C HIS A 62 -6.27 -1.58 4.63
N PHE A 63 -5.19 -2.03 4.00
CA PHE A 63 -5.16 -3.35 3.35
C PHE A 63 -5.34 -4.47 4.36
N ALA A 64 -4.69 -4.38 5.50
CA ALA A 64 -4.82 -5.37 6.58
C ALA A 64 -6.24 -5.47 7.11
N LEU A 65 -6.92 -4.33 7.30
CA LEU A 65 -8.32 -4.31 7.73
C LEU A 65 -9.28 -4.85 6.67
N ALA A 66 -9.00 -4.59 5.40
CA ALA A 66 -9.88 -5.01 4.30
C ALA A 66 -9.99 -6.53 4.18
N ASN A 67 -8.92 -7.25 4.56
CA ASN A 67 -8.91 -8.72 4.56
C ASN A 67 -8.06 -9.23 5.73
N PRO A 68 -8.67 -9.80 6.78
CA PRO A 68 -7.95 -10.29 7.95
C PRO A 68 -6.93 -11.41 7.68
N THR A 69 -7.01 -12.07 6.52
CA THR A 69 -6.08 -13.12 6.10
C THR A 69 -5.01 -12.60 5.15
N ALA A 70 -5.07 -11.34 4.73
CA ALA A 70 -4.06 -10.75 3.87
C ALA A 70 -2.71 -10.64 4.59
N GLN A 71 -1.64 -10.84 3.83
CA GLN A 71 -0.26 -10.60 4.25
C GLN A 71 0.33 -9.49 3.41
N ILE A 72 0.90 -8.48 4.06
CA ILE A 72 1.43 -7.30 3.40
C ILE A 72 2.92 -7.20 3.68
N ASP A 73 3.72 -7.30 2.62
CA ASP A 73 5.12 -6.90 2.65
C ASP A 73 5.21 -5.46 2.16
N THR A 74 5.80 -4.57 2.94
CA THR A 74 5.88 -3.16 2.61
C THR A 74 7.30 -2.65 2.76
N LEU A 75 7.81 -1.98 1.71
CA LEU A 75 9.20 -1.53 1.63
C LEU A 75 9.30 -0.03 1.86
N GLU A 76 10.23 0.38 2.71
CA GLU A 76 10.55 1.78 2.97
C GLU A 76 12.04 1.95 3.23
N ARG A 77 12.63 2.99 2.65
CA ARG A 77 14.06 3.31 2.86
C ARG A 77 14.29 4.50 3.78
N ASP A 78 13.33 5.39 3.93
CA ASP A 78 13.44 6.59 4.76
C ASP A 78 13.37 6.21 6.25
N ALA A 79 14.44 6.45 6.99
CA ALA A 79 14.55 6.07 8.41
C ALA A 79 13.47 6.70 9.28
N LYS A 80 13.08 7.95 9.01
CA LYS A 80 12.03 8.64 9.75
C LYS A 80 10.65 8.04 9.48
N MET A 81 10.35 7.73 8.23
CA MET A 81 9.11 7.08 7.86
C MET A 81 9.02 5.67 8.46
N ILE A 82 10.10 4.91 8.43
CA ILE A 82 10.18 3.57 9.04
C ILE A 82 9.82 3.63 10.52
N GLU A 83 10.40 4.56 11.27
CA GLU A 83 10.12 4.72 12.70
C GLU A 83 8.64 5.03 12.97
N ILE A 84 8.07 5.95 12.20
CA ILE A 84 6.65 6.33 12.32
C ILE A 84 5.74 5.15 11.94
N ALA A 85 6.02 4.47 10.84
CA ALA A 85 5.25 3.32 10.40
C ALA A 85 5.29 2.18 11.43
N GLN A 86 6.45 1.87 11.98
CA GLN A 86 6.59 0.86 13.03
C GLN A 86 5.71 1.18 14.24
N SER A 87 5.72 2.42 14.69
CA SER A 87 4.85 2.87 15.79
C SER A 87 3.36 2.69 15.46
N ASN A 88 2.95 3.04 14.25
CA ASN A 88 1.58 2.88 13.80
C ASN A 88 1.18 1.40 13.69
N PHE A 89 2.05 0.54 13.21
CA PHE A 89 1.80 -0.90 13.12
C PHE A 89 1.69 -1.55 14.50
N GLN A 90 2.51 -1.14 15.45
CA GLN A 90 2.38 -1.59 16.84
C GLN A 90 1.01 -1.23 17.43
N LYS A 91 0.50 -0.05 17.09
CA LYS A 91 -0.78 0.43 17.60
C LYS A 91 -1.98 -0.25 16.93
N TYR A 92 -1.93 -0.50 15.63
CA TYR A 92 -3.11 -0.83 14.85
C TYR A 92 -3.08 -2.21 14.18
N ASP A 93 -1.91 -2.81 13.94
CA ASP A 93 -1.81 -4.13 13.29
C ASP A 93 -1.92 -5.27 14.31
N GLY A 94 -3.09 -5.41 14.91
CA GLY A 94 -3.32 -6.42 15.95
C GLY A 94 -3.19 -7.87 15.46
N ASN A 95 -3.42 -8.12 14.19
CA ASN A 95 -3.33 -9.46 13.59
C ASN A 95 -1.93 -9.79 13.05
N HIS A 96 -0.98 -8.88 13.17
CA HIS A 96 0.39 -9.06 12.67
C HIS A 96 0.46 -9.43 11.19
N GLN A 97 -0.30 -8.71 10.36
CA GLN A 97 -0.42 -8.96 8.92
C GLN A 97 0.66 -8.22 8.12
N ILE A 98 1.29 -7.19 8.70
CA ILE A 98 2.18 -6.27 8.00
C ILE A 98 3.63 -6.57 8.36
N ASN A 99 4.43 -6.82 7.33
CA ASN A 99 5.88 -7.00 7.44
C ASN A 99 6.56 -5.78 6.81
N LEU A 100 7.10 -4.91 7.64
CA LEU A 100 7.87 -3.75 7.22
C LEU A 100 9.31 -4.14 6.93
N ILE A 101 9.76 -3.93 5.72
CA ILE A 101 11.12 -4.26 5.26
C ILE A 101 11.86 -2.93 5.02
N PRO A 102 12.84 -2.59 5.88
CA PRO A 102 13.59 -1.34 5.76
C PRO A 102 14.68 -1.47 4.70
N VAL A 103 14.33 -1.21 3.46
CA VAL A 103 15.22 -1.39 2.32
C VAL A 103 14.85 -0.45 1.17
N ASP A 104 15.84 -0.11 0.35
CA ASP A 104 15.56 0.51 -0.95
C ASP A 104 14.95 -0.55 -1.89
N ALA A 105 13.78 -0.26 -2.43
CA ALA A 105 13.08 -1.20 -3.30
C ALA A 105 13.87 -1.55 -4.57
N LEU A 106 14.76 -0.68 -5.04
CA LEU A 106 15.64 -1.00 -6.18
C LEU A 106 16.76 -1.99 -5.81
N GLU A 107 17.08 -2.13 -4.52
CA GLU A 107 18.14 -3.00 -4.02
C GLU A 107 17.63 -4.29 -3.38
N TRP A 108 16.34 -4.39 -3.10
CA TRP A 108 15.78 -5.55 -2.43
C TRP A 108 15.65 -6.75 -3.37
N ASP A 109 16.31 -7.86 -3.00
CA ASP A 109 16.30 -9.13 -3.74
C ASP A 109 15.56 -10.26 -3.01
N GLY A 110 14.90 -9.95 -1.90
CA GLY A 110 14.19 -10.95 -1.09
C GLY A 110 12.83 -11.37 -1.60
N TRP A 111 12.41 -10.90 -2.78
CA TRP A 111 11.13 -11.27 -3.38
C TRP A 111 11.20 -12.63 -4.10
N GLU A 112 10.06 -13.29 -4.16
CA GLU A 112 9.92 -14.59 -4.85
C GLU A 112 9.03 -14.43 -6.08
N LYS A 113 9.29 -15.27 -7.10
CA LYS A 113 8.47 -15.33 -8.30
C LYS A 113 7.04 -15.75 -7.97
N ASP A 114 6.06 -15.14 -8.64
CA ASP A 114 4.63 -15.47 -8.55
C ASP A 114 4.07 -15.42 -7.10
N ARG A 115 4.68 -14.62 -6.21
CA ARG A 115 4.30 -14.56 -4.79
C ARG A 115 3.07 -13.72 -4.52
N TYR A 116 2.94 -12.57 -5.21
CA TYR A 116 1.96 -11.55 -4.85
C TYR A 116 0.78 -11.52 -5.81
N GLN A 117 -0.41 -11.38 -5.27
CA GLN A 117 -1.63 -11.14 -6.04
C GLN A 117 -1.78 -9.67 -6.41
N ILE A 118 -1.25 -8.78 -5.57
CA ILE A 118 -1.27 -7.33 -5.79
C ILE A 118 0.12 -6.78 -5.52
N ILE A 119 0.60 -5.94 -6.42
CA ILE A 119 1.77 -5.08 -6.20
C ILE A 119 1.30 -3.64 -6.30
N PHE A 120 1.45 -2.90 -5.22
CA PHE A 120 1.11 -1.49 -5.15
C PHE A 120 2.38 -0.65 -5.12
N ILE A 121 2.49 0.27 -6.05
CA ILE A 121 3.65 1.16 -6.15
C ILE A 121 3.19 2.59 -5.83
N ASP A 122 3.55 3.06 -4.64
CA ASP A 122 3.42 4.44 -4.24
C ASP A 122 4.78 5.10 -4.38
N GLY A 123 4.95 5.95 -5.36
CA GLY A 123 6.26 6.47 -5.53
C GLY A 123 6.48 7.51 -6.60
N ALA A 124 7.69 8.01 -6.60
CA ALA A 124 8.16 9.00 -7.54
C ALA A 124 8.05 8.48 -8.97
N LYS A 125 7.45 9.28 -9.84
CA LYS A 125 7.23 9.00 -11.27
C LYS A 125 8.46 8.49 -12.01
N ALA A 126 9.64 8.97 -11.63
CA ALA A 126 10.90 8.62 -12.28
C ALA A 126 11.35 7.18 -12.05
N GLN A 127 10.81 6.50 -11.01
CA GLN A 127 11.22 5.15 -10.62
C GLN A 127 10.18 4.08 -10.97
N TYR A 128 9.00 4.47 -11.40
CA TYR A 128 7.91 3.54 -11.71
C TYR A 128 8.33 2.45 -12.69
N GLN A 129 8.94 2.82 -13.80
CA GLN A 129 9.37 1.86 -14.83
C GLN A 129 10.42 0.89 -14.29
N LYS A 130 11.31 1.36 -13.43
CA LYS A 130 12.33 0.51 -12.78
C LYS A 130 11.69 -0.48 -11.82
N PHE A 131 10.73 -0.06 -11.02
CA PHE A 131 10.00 -0.94 -10.13
C PHE A 131 9.19 -1.97 -10.90
N PHE A 132 8.49 -1.56 -11.95
CA PHE A 132 7.73 -2.46 -12.79
C PHE A 132 8.64 -3.53 -13.42
N ALA A 133 9.76 -3.13 -14.03
CA ALA A 133 10.70 -4.04 -14.63
C ALA A 133 11.27 -5.05 -13.61
N LYS A 134 11.55 -4.60 -12.39
CA LYS A 134 12.10 -5.45 -11.33
C LYS A 134 11.08 -6.43 -10.77
N TYR A 135 9.86 -5.99 -10.49
CA TYR A 135 8.89 -6.75 -9.70
C TYR A 135 7.81 -7.47 -10.51
N GLN A 136 7.77 -7.31 -11.83
CA GLN A 136 6.75 -7.95 -12.66
C GLN A 136 6.70 -9.48 -12.50
N GLU A 137 7.85 -10.11 -12.28
CA GLU A 137 7.93 -11.56 -12.05
C GLU A 137 7.52 -12.00 -10.64
N ALA A 138 7.48 -11.06 -9.70
CA ALA A 138 6.97 -11.30 -8.35
C ALA A 138 5.44 -11.36 -8.32
N LEU A 139 4.77 -10.88 -9.37
CA LEU A 139 3.32 -10.91 -9.51
C LEU A 139 2.85 -12.27 -10.00
N GLU A 140 1.86 -12.83 -9.29
CA GLU A 140 1.19 -14.05 -9.72
C GLU A 140 0.48 -13.85 -11.07
N PRO A 141 0.42 -14.86 -11.96
CA PRO A 141 -0.39 -14.78 -13.17
C PRO A 141 -1.85 -14.41 -12.86
N GLY A 142 -2.37 -13.38 -13.53
CA GLY A 142 -3.69 -12.83 -13.23
C GLY A 142 -3.72 -11.80 -12.08
N GLY A 143 -2.57 -11.53 -11.46
CA GLY A 143 -2.45 -10.51 -10.43
C GLY A 143 -2.51 -9.09 -10.98
N LEU A 144 -2.51 -8.11 -10.09
CA LEU A 144 -2.73 -6.71 -10.41
C LEU A 144 -1.58 -5.84 -9.91
N ILE A 145 -1.03 -5.00 -10.79
CA ILE A 145 -0.10 -3.92 -10.40
C ILE A 145 -0.87 -2.61 -10.43
N ILE A 146 -0.87 -1.90 -9.32
CA ILE A 146 -1.52 -0.60 -9.17
C ILE A 146 -0.46 0.42 -8.81
N THR A 147 -0.50 1.57 -9.48
CA THR A 147 0.38 2.70 -9.19
C THR A 147 -0.45 3.89 -8.79
N ASP A 148 -0.01 4.58 -7.74
CA ASP A 148 -0.63 5.80 -7.28
C ASP A 148 0.25 7.00 -7.64
N ASN A 149 -0.39 8.16 -7.86
CA ASN A 149 0.29 9.43 -8.18
C ASN A 149 1.09 9.44 -9.50
N ILE A 150 0.72 8.60 -10.47
CA ILE A 150 1.10 8.86 -11.85
C ILE A 150 0.29 10.07 -12.29
N GLY A 151 0.88 11.24 -12.17
CA GLY A 151 0.18 12.47 -12.51
C GLY A 151 -0.25 12.45 -13.96
N PHE A 152 -1.51 12.76 -14.18
CA PHE A 152 -2.10 12.97 -15.50
C PHE A 152 -1.37 14.03 -16.34
N HIS A 153 -0.45 14.77 -15.73
CA HIS A 153 0.31 15.84 -16.38
C HIS A 153 1.33 15.35 -17.42
N ASN A 154 1.64 14.06 -17.47
CA ASN A 154 2.60 13.50 -18.42
C ASN A 154 1.98 12.60 -19.49
N LEU A 155 0.66 12.51 -19.56
CA LEU A 155 -0.03 11.80 -20.63
C LEU A 155 -0.39 12.71 -21.82
N VAL A 156 -0.03 13.99 -21.73
CA VAL A 156 -0.26 14.99 -22.76
C VAL A 156 1.09 15.61 -23.14
N GLY A 157 1.91 14.82 -23.78
CA GLY A 157 3.16 15.26 -24.37
C GLY A 157 3.44 14.51 -25.62
#